data_25b5da7620cd5d5c132c33b18d6cba2a
#
_entry.id   25b5da7620cd5d5c132c33b18d6cba2a
#
_cell.length_a   1.000
_cell.length_b   1.000
_cell.length_c   1.000
_cell.angle_alpha   90.00
_cell.angle_beta   90.00
_cell.angle_gamma   90.00
#
_symmetry.space_group_name_H-M   'P 1'
#
loop_
_entity.id
_entity.type
_entity.pdbx_description
1 polymer ?
#
loop_
_entity_poly.entity_id
_entity_poly.type
_entity_poly.pdbx_seq_one_letter_code
_entity_poly.pdbx_strand_id
1 'polypeptide(L)'
;VIDLGIGSPDKPPAPHLIEALAQAVAKPDAYGYPGSEGTPEFRREVAEWYRYRFGVSLDPESEVHALMGSQDDLAHLALAWADPGEVVLVPDPGYPIYAG
;
A
#
# COMPACT_ATOMS: atom_id res chain seq x y z
N VAL A 1 29.74 -13.57 -4.54
CA VAL A 1 28.61 -14.06 -5.34
C VAL A 1 27.61 -12.90 -5.47
N ILE A 2 27.15 -12.62 -6.67
CA ILE A 2 26.07 -11.66 -6.91
C ILE A 2 24.78 -12.48 -6.99
N ASP A 3 23.87 -12.21 -6.05
CA ASP A 3 22.57 -12.89 -6.00
C ASP A 3 21.51 -12.00 -6.68
N LEU A 4 20.82 -12.54 -7.65
CA LEU A 4 19.74 -11.90 -8.39
C LEU A 4 18.38 -12.59 -8.14
N GLY A 5 18.32 -13.50 -7.18
CA GLY A 5 17.11 -14.30 -6.90
C GLY A 5 16.04 -13.59 -6.10
N ILE A 6 16.41 -12.60 -5.29
CA ILE A 6 15.47 -11.87 -4.43
C ILE A 6 15.66 -10.37 -4.60
N GLY A 7 14.59 -9.67 -4.96
CA GLY A 7 14.55 -8.21 -4.99
C GLY A 7 14.29 -7.67 -3.58
N SER A 8 15.33 -7.16 -2.92
CA SER A 8 15.21 -6.51 -1.62
C SER A 8 15.88 -5.14 -1.65
N PRO A 9 15.27 -4.10 -1.03
CA PRO A 9 15.92 -2.80 -0.88
C PRO A 9 17.26 -2.95 -0.15
N ASP A 10 18.33 -2.40 -0.73
CA ASP A 10 19.69 -2.45 -0.18
C ASP A 10 20.12 -1.14 0.49
N LYS A 11 19.27 -0.13 0.47
CA LYS A 11 19.54 1.20 1.00
C LYS A 11 18.58 1.56 2.12
N PRO A 12 19.06 2.23 3.20
CA PRO A 12 18.18 2.72 4.24
C PRO A 12 17.27 3.84 3.69
N PRO A 13 16.11 4.07 4.33
CA PRO A 13 15.29 5.24 4.05
C PRO A 13 16.07 6.55 4.28
N ALA A 14 15.61 7.63 3.68
CA ALA A 14 16.18 8.94 3.94
C ALA A 14 16.06 9.32 5.44
N PRO A 15 17.04 9.99 6.04
CA PRO A 15 17.06 10.26 7.48
C PRO A 15 15.79 10.92 8.01
N HIS A 16 15.22 11.88 7.28
CA HIS A 16 13.99 12.57 7.69
C HIS A 16 12.78 11.62 7.80
N LEU A 17 12.74 10.52 7.04
CA LEU A 17 11.68 9.52 7.16
C LEU A 17 11.84 8.69 8.45
N ILE A 18 13.08 8.35 8.79
CA ILE A 18 13.39 7.64 10.03
C ILE A 18 13.01 8.52 11.25
N GLU A 19 13.36 9.80 11.20
CA GLU A 19 13.03 10.75 12.25
C GLU A 19 11.51 10.93 12.39
N ALA A 20 10.78 11.09 11.28
CA ALA A 20 9.34 11.21 11.29
C ALA A 20 8.65 9.99 11.90
N LEU A 21 9.11 8.78 11.55
CA LEU A 21 8.60 7.54 12.13
C LEU A 21 8.88 7.44 13.63
N ALA A 22 10.11 7.78 14.06
CA ALA A 22 10.49 7.78 15.46
C ALA A 22 9.63 8.75 16.29
N GLN A 23 9.34 9.94 15.74
CA GLN A 23 8.44 10.90 16.37
C GLN A 23 7.00 10.41 16.42
N ALA A 24 6.52 9.75 15.36
CA ALA A 24 5.16 9.23 15.30
C ALA A 24 4.92 8.13 16.34
N VAL A 25 5.83 7.15 16.46
CA VAL A 25 5.67 6.06 17.43
C VAL A 25 5.83 6.51 18.89
N ALA A 26 6.41 7.69 19.16
CA ALA A 26 6.51 8.25 20.50
C ALA A 26 5.21 8.90 20.99
N LYS A 27 4.21 9.08 20.13
CA LYS A 27 2.94 9.69 20.52
C LYS A 27 2.10 8.70 21.35
N PRO A 28 1.51 9.14 22.49
CA PRO A 28 0.74 8.23 23.37
C PRO A 28 -0.51 7.61 22.72
N ASP A 29 -1.06 8.23 21.69
CA ASP A 29 -2.26 7.81 20.96
C ASP A 29 -1.97 6.98 19.71
N ALA A 30 -0.70 6.64 19.46
CA ALA A 30 -0.28 5.90 18.27
C ALA A 30 -0.55 4.38 18.32
N TYR A 31 -1.13 3.86 19.40
CA TYR A 31 -1.19 2.41 19.70
C TYR A 31 -2.59 1.80 19.62
N GLY A 32 -3.59 2.58 19.26
CA GLY A 32 -4.95 2.08 19.06
C GLY A 32 -5.11 1.26 17.78
N TYR A 33 -6.13 0.44 17.71
CA TYR A 33 -6.53 -0.19 16.46
C TYR A 33 -7.04 0.87 15.48
N PRO A 34 -6.53 0.94 14.25
CA PRO A 34 -7.14 1.75 13.20
C PRO A 34 -8.47 1.13 12.75
N GLY A 35 -9.32 1.88 12.06
CA GLY A 35 -10.40 1.30 11.29
C GLY A 35 -9.88 0.39 10.18
N SER A 36 -10.73 -0.49 9.65
CA SER A 36 -10.34 -1.42 8.57
C SER A 36 -9.82 -0.71 7.34
N GLU A 37 -10.35 0.48 7.07
CA GLU A 37 -9.96 1.36 5.96
C GLU A 37 -8.68 2.17 6.21
N GLY A 38 -8.12 2.08 7.42
CA GLY A 38 -7.00 2.92 7.86
C GLY A 38 -7.45 4.23 8.52
N THR A 39 -6.50 4.96 9.12
CA THR A 39 -6.83 6.21 9.80
C THR A 39 -7.23 7.30 8.81
N PRO A 40 -8.16 8.21 9.19
CA PRO A 40 -8.54 9.34 8.34
C PRO A 40 -7.36 10.23 7.94
N GLU A 41 -6.38 10.38 8.83
CA GLU A 41 -5.15 11.13 8.58
C GLU A 41 -4.35 10.51 7.44
N PHE A 42 -4.10 9.20 7.50
CA PHE A 42 -3.38 8.48 6.45
C PHE A 42 -4.08 8.63 5.10
N ARG A 43 -5.39 8.42 5.05
CA ARG A 43 -6.17 8.51 3.81
C ARG A 43 -6.14 9.91 3.20
N ARG A 44 -6.24 10.97 4.04
CA ARG A 44 -6.11 12.36 3.57
C ARG A 44 -4.74 12.65 2.99
N GLU A 45 -3.66 12.23 3.68
CA GLU A 45 -2.30 12.45 3.21
C GLU A 45 -2.03 11.72 1.88
N VAL A 46 -2.55 10.51 1.71
CA VAL A 46 -2.46 9.78 0.44
C VAL A 46 -3.19 10.52 -0.68
N ALA A 47 -4.43 10.97 -0.43
CA ALA A 47 -5.21 11.74 -1.42
C ALA A 47 -4.49 13.04 -1.82
N GLU A 48 -3.93 13.76 -0.84
CA GLU A 48 -3.17 14.97 -1.08
C GLU A 48 -1.88 14.70 -1.87
N TRP A 49 -1.18 13.61 -1.57
CA TRP A 49 0.01 13.19 -2.32
C TRP A 49 -0.33 12.86 -3.77
N TYR A 50 -1.45 12.16 -4.03
CA TYR A 50 -1.93 11.87 -5.38
C TYR A 50 -2.24 13.15 -6.16
N ARG A 51 -2.90 14.10 -5.50
CA ARG A 51 -3.19 15.41 -6.08
C ARG A 51 -1.91 16.14 -6.47
N TYR A 52 -0.93 16.19 -5.57
CA TYR A 52 0.34 16.87 -5.80
C TYR A 52 1.20 16.17 -6.86
N ARG A 53 1.32 14.85 -6.78
CA ARG A 53 2.27 14.09 -7.61
C ARG A 53 1.74 13.78 -9.00
N PHE A 54 0.44 13.55 -9.14
CA PHE A 54 -0.18 13.05 -10.36
C PHE A 54 -1.29 13.96 -10.89
N GLY A 55 -1.71 14.99 -10.16
CA GLY A 55 -2.86 15.83 -10.52
C GLY A 55 -4.20 15.11 -10.41
N VAL A 56 -4.26 14.00 -9.68
CA VAL A 56 -5.47 13.19 -9.47
C VAL A 56 -6.10 13.58 -8.13
N SER A 57 -7.37 13.97 -8.16
CA SER A 57 -8.16 14.22 -6.96
C SER A 57 -8.86 12.94 -6.54
N LEU A 58 -8.63 12.49 -5.31
CA LEU A 58 -9.29 11.34 -4.69
C LEU A 58 -10.11 11.81 -3.49
N ASP A 59 -11.26 11.20 -3.29
CA ASP A 59 -12.01 11.34 -2.04
C ASP A 59 -11.39 10.42 -0.98
N PRO A 60 -10.80 10.95 0.11
CA PRO A 60 -10.17 10.13 1.13
C PRO A 60 -11.14 9.24 1.89
N GLU A 61 -12.46 9.50 1.83
CA GLU A 61 -13.45 8.69 2.55
C GLU A 61 -13.91 7.46 1.76
N SER A 62 -13.84 7.51 0.43
CA SER A 62 -14.40 6.45 -0.43
C SER A 62 -13.42 5.87 -1.46
N GLU A 63 -12.29 6.54 -1.73
CA GLU A 63 -11.36 6.16 -2.79
C GLU A 63 -9.93 5.84 -2.29
N VAL A 64 -9.73 5.82 -0.98
CA VAL A 64 -8.43 5.50 -0.37
C VAL A 64 -8.61 4.48 0.74
N HIS A 65 -7.85 3.39 0.66
CA HIS A 65 -7.84 2.32 1.65
C HIS A 65 -6.40 1.99 2.06
N ALA A 66 -6.17 1.74 3.36
CA ALA A 66 -4.89 1.30 3.87
C ALA A 66 -4.75 -0.22 3.74
N LEU A 67 -3.55 -0.67 3.39
CA LEU A 67 -3.24 -2.08 3.15
C LEU A 67 -2.04 -2.51 4.02
N MET A 68 -1.93 -3.78 4.30
CA MET A 68 -0.72 -4.39 4.86
C MET A 68 0.27 -4.76 3.75
N GLY A 69 0.70 -3.75 3.00
CA GLY A 69 1.46 -3.91 1.76
C GLY A 69 0.55 -4.15 0.55
N SER A 70 1.02 -3.79 -0.65
CA SER A 70 0.24 -3.92 -1.89
C SER A 70 -0.17 -5.35 -2.24
N GLN A 71 0.52 -6.35 -1.73
CA GLN A 71 0.22 -7.76 -1.94
C GLN A 71 -1.12 -8.18 -1.30
N ASP A 72 -1.49 -7.54 -0.19
CA ASP A 72 -2.76 -7.73 0.49
C ASP A 72 -3.94 -7.40 -0.45
N ASP A 73 -3.91 -6.23 -1.07
CA ASP A 73 -4.94 -5.80 -2.02
C ASP A 73 -4.98 -6.70 -3.27
N LEU A 74 -3.80 -6.99 -3.85
CA LEU A 74 -3.73 -7.85 -5.04
C LEU A 74 -4.35 -9.23 -4.81
N ALA A 75 -4.18 -9.81 -3.62
CA ALA A 75 -4.79 -11.08 -3.26
C ALA A 75 -6.32 -10.99 -3.08
N HIS A 76 -6.81 -9.89 -2.52
CA HIS A 76 -8.22 -9.71 -2.22
C HIS A 76 -9.02 -9.07 -3.36
N LEU A 77 -8.36 -8.38 -4.29
CA LEU A 77 -9.01 -7.70 -5.41
C LEU A 77 -9.78 -8.69 -6.30
N ALA A 78 -9.19 -9.85 -6.58
CA ALA A 78 -9.85 -10.90 -7.34
C ALA A 78 -11.11 -11.43 -6.63
N LEU A 79 -11.05 -11.58 -5.29
CA LEU A 79 -12.21 -12.00 -4.50
C LEU A 79 -13.35 -10.96 -4.48
N ALA A 80 -12.99 -9.67 -4.59
CA ALA A 80 -13.96 -8.59 -4.58
C ALA A 80 -14.64 -8.37 -5.95
N TRP A 81 -13.95 -8.66 -7.06
CA TRP A 81 -14.38 -8.25 -8.40
C TRP A 81 -14.52 -9.36 -9.42
N ALA A 82 -14.05 -10.58 -9.13
CA ALA A 82 -14.15 -11.70 -10.07
C ALA A 82 -15.09 -12.79 -9.54
N ASP A 83 -16.15 -13.08 -10.30
CA ASP A 83 -17.05 -14.21 -10.03
C ASP A 83 -16.51 -15.51 -10.62
N PRO A 84 -16.93 -16.68 -10.11
CA PRO A 84 -16.56 -17.97 -10.68
C PRO A 84 -16.87 -18.07 -12.17
N GLY A 85 -15.83 -18.29 -12.98
CA GLY A 85 -15.92 -18.37 -14.45
C GLY A 85 -15.53 -17.08 -15.18
N GLU A 86 -15.30 -15.99 -14.48
CA GLU A 86 -14.71 -14.78 -15.06
C GLU A 86 -13.20 -14.92 -15.27
N VAL A 87 -12.65 -14.07 -16.13
CA VAL A 87 -11.23 -14.11 -16.53
C VAL A 87 -10.54 -12.83 -16.12
N VAL A 88 -9.44 -12.98 -15.39
CA VAL A 88 -8.52 -11.87 -15.05
C VAL A 88 -7.26 -12.00 -15.91
N LEU A 89 -6.89 -10.93 -16.61
CA LEU A 89 -5.67 -10.88 -17.40
C LEU A 89 -4.48 -10.52 -16.53
N VAL A 90 -3.45 -11.35 -16.56
CA VAL A 90 -2.20 -11.13 -15.83
C VAL A 90 -1.01 -11.13 -16.80
N PRO A 91 0.07 -10.38 -16.52
CA PRO A 91 1.27 -10.40 -17.35
C PRO A 91 2.02 -11.74 -17.22
N ASP A 92 2.62 -12.20 -18.33
CA ASP A 92 3.54 -13.34 -18.36
C ASP A 92 4.78 -12.96 -19.20
N PRO A 93 6.01 -12.88 -18.63
CA PRO A 93 6.32 -13.09 -17.21
C PRO A 93 5.77 -12.00 -16.30
N GLY A 94 5.37 -12.36 -15.08
CA GLY A 94 4.77 -11.47 -14.10
C GLY A 94 5.16 -11.78 -12.67
N TYR A 95 4.63 -11.01 -11.74
CA TYR A 95 4.83 -11.25 -10.32
C TYR A 95 4.03 -12.48 -9.87
N PRO A 96 4.62 -13.42 -9.09
CA PRO A 96 3.99 -14.72 -8.79
C PRO A 96 2.60 -14.64 -8.16
N ILE A 97 2.29 -13.60 -7.40
CA ILE A 97 0.98 -13.45 -6.76
C ILE A 97 -0.18 -13.27 -7.73
N TYR A 98 0.10 -12.84 -8.98
CA TYR A 98 -0.97 -12.63 -9.95
C TYR A 98 -1.66 -13.93 -10.38
N ALA A 99 -0.99 -15.07 -10.27
CA ALA A 99 -1.50 -16.37 -10.70
C ALA A 99 -1.94 -17.26 -9.53
N GLY A 100 -1.74 -16.83 -8.29
CA GLY A 100 -2.13 -17.54 -7.06
C GLY A 100 -3.48 -17.11 -6.59
#